data_550e02a107460f55ae228e12ee1f1d69
#
_entry.id   550e02a107460f55ae228e12ee1f1d69
#
_cell.length_a   1.000
_cell.length_b   1.000
_cell.length_c   1.000
_cell.angle_alpha   90.00
_cell.angle_beta   90.00
_cell.angle_gamma   90.00
#
_symmetry.space_group_name_H-M   'P 1'
#
loop_
_entity.id
_entity.type
_entity.pdbx_description
1 polymer ?
#
loop_
_entity_poly.entity_id
_entity_poly.type
_entity_poly.pdbx_seq_one_letter_code
_entity_poly.pdbx_strand_id
1 'polypeptide(L)'
;MRLDKHRSLGWVFVSRMIGIICFLIIVVLANIFTFYVSNPIYHSGVDFLNTNFWLLLIIGIILFIADIFSVFPFPLDLPFPIIRAIGSVFIIAFVLRVFEWVDQLTASNLYHFFWLISFVIVPVVFIIVLITGYYEIICDLSSRARLRGDTTGTVAYDSVRPVASPANPEAKSWEDIGAEFRLMLYDIIHRFREEIRKI
;
A
#
# COMPACT_ATOMS: atom_id res chain seq x y z
N MET A 1 -2.23 2.73 23.60
CA MET A 1 -3.67 2.60 23.32
C MET A 1 -3.84 2.63 21.80
N ARG A 2 -3.67 1.48 21.12
CA ARG A 2 -3.90 1.34 19.68
C ARG A 2 -5.38 1.05 19.52
N LEU A 3 -6.11 2.01 18.98
CA LEU A 3 -7.46 1.79 18.48
C LEU A 3 -7.36 0.73 17.38
N ASP A 4 -7.92 -0.44 17.62
CA ASP A 4 -8.14 -1.48 16.63
C ASP A 4 -8.99 -0.88 15.50
N LYS A 5 -8.29 -0.34 14.51
CA LYS A 5 -8.90 0.23 13.34
C LYS A 5 -9.18 -0.91 12.36
N HIS A 6 -10.18 -1.73 12.65
CA HIS A 6 -10.84 -2.56 11.64
C HIS A 6 -11.46 -1.61 10.60
N ARG A 7 -10.61 -1.10 9.70
CA ARG A 7 -11.11 -0.44 8.49
C ARG A 7 -11.81 -1.52 7.69
N SER A 8 -13.13 -1.48 7.66
CA SER A 8 -13.89 -2.37 6.78
C SER A 8 -13.42 -2.12 5.34
N LEU A 9 -13.24 -3.17 4.58
CA LEU A 9 -12.87 -3.13 3.16
C LEU A 9 -13.79 -2.16 2.39
N GLY A 10 -15.09 -2.16 2.72
CA GLY A 10 -16.06 -1.23 2.15
C GLY A 10 -15.73 0.25 2.42
N TRP A 11 -15.24 0.60 3.61
CA TRP A 11 -14.87 1.97 3.93
C TRP A 11 -13.67 2.45 3.12
N VAL A 12 -12.64 1.61 2.95
CA VAL A 12 -11.46 1.94 2.15
C VAL A 12 -11.85 2.12 0.69
N PHE A 13 -12.66 1.21 0.16
CA PHE A 13 -13.17 1.29 -1.20
C PHE A 13 -13.96 2.60 -1.44
N VAL A 14 -14.95 2.87 -0.62
CA VAL A 14 -15.80 4.08 -0.74
C VAL A 14 -14.97 5.35 -0.61
N SER A 15 -14.08 5.44 0.37
CA SER A 15 -13.24 6.62 0.59
C SER A 15 -12.34 6.91 -0.61
N ARG A 16 -11.76 5.90 -1.26
CA ARG A 16 -10.90 6.06 -2.43
C ARG A 16 -11.68 6.36 -3.70
N MET A 17 -12.84 5.74 -3.87
CA MET A 17 -13.75 6.06 -4.98
C MET A 17 -14.20 7.52 -4.91
N ILE A 18 -14.57 8.02 -3.73
CA ILE A 18 -14.89 9.43 -3.52
C ILE A 18 -13.70 10.32 -3.91
N GLY A 19 -12.47 9.94 -3.53
CA GLY A 19 -11.27 10.70 -3.91
C GLY A 19 -11.08 10.82 -5.42
N ILE A 20 -11.25 9.72 -6.16
CA ILE A 20 -11.14 9.71 -7.62
C ILE A 20 -12.26 10.54 -8.25
N ILE A 21 -13.50 10.41 -7.79
CA ILE A 21 -14.64 11.18 -8.28
C ILE A 21 -14.43 12.68 -8.00
N CYS A 22 -13.97 13.03 -6.80
CA CYS A 22 -13.66 14.42 -6.44
C CYS A 22 -12.56 15.00 -7.34
N PHE A 23 -11.51 14.23 -7.63
CA PHE A 23 -10.48 14.63 -8.59
C PHE A 23 -11.06 14.90 -9.98
N LEU A 24 -11.91 14.00 -10.50
CA LEU A 24 -12.57 14.20 -11.80
C LEU A 24 -13.43 15.46 -11.82
N ILE A 25 -14.19 15.72 -10.76
CA ILE A 25 -15.01 16.95 -10.62
C ILE A 25 -14.12 18.18 -10.63
N ILE A 26 -12.99 18.17 -9.92
CA ILE A 26 -12.04 19.29 -9.89
C ILE A 26 -11.48 19.57 -11.30
N VAL A 27 -11.10 18.54 -12.06
CA VAL A 27 -10.61 18.69 -13.43
C VAL A 27 -11.68 19.28 -14.34
N VAL A 28 -12.93 18.81 -14.25
CA VAL A 28 -14.05 19.36 -15.03
C VAL A 28 -14.30 20.82 -14.67
N LEU A 29 -14.37 21.15 -13.38
CA LEU A 29 -14.55 22.52 -12.92
C LEU A 29 -13.41 23.43 -13.37
N ALA A 30 -12.15 22.99 -13.28
CA ALA A 30 -11.00 23.74 -13.75
C ALA A 30 -11.13 24.08 -15.24
N ASN A 31 -11.57 23.12 -16.07
CA ASN A 31 -11.81 23.34 -17.49
C ASN A 31 -12.97 24.33 -17.76
N ILE A 32 -14.06 24.24 -16.99
CA ILE A 32 -15.19 25.17 -17.11
C ILE A 32 -14.74 26.61 -16.75
N PHE A 33 -13.98 26.76 -15.67
CA PHE A 33 -13.49 28.06 -15.23
C PHE A 33 -12.53 28.73 -16.23
N THR A 34 -11.93 27.98 -17.16
CA THR A 34 -11.10 28.52 -18.23
C THR A 34 -11.86 29.55 -19.09
N PHE A 35 -13.18 29.39 -19.22
CA PHE A 35 -14.01 30.36 -19.97
C PHE A 35 -14.23 31.71 -19.24
N TYR A 36 -14.03 31.73 -17.92
CA TYR A 36 -14.29 32.89 -17.07
C TYR A 36 -13.02 33.59 -16.60
N VAL A 37 -11.89 32.90 -16.60
CA VAL A 37 -10.62 33.38 -16.05
C VAL A 37 -9.66 33.66 -17.21
N SER A 38 -9.35 34.92 -17.48
CA SER A 38 -8.42 35.30 -18.54
C SER A 38 -6.95 35.35 -18.11
N ASN A 39 -6.60 34.71 -17.00
CA ASN A 39 -5.22 34.71 -16.49
C ASN A 39 -4.38 33.63 -17.22
N PRO A 40 -3.24 34.03 -17.88
CA PRO A 40 -2.41 33.09 -18.63
C PRO A 40 -1.79 31.99 -17.75
N ILE A 41 -1.48 32.27 -16.48
CA ILE A 41 -0.96 31.27 -15.53
C ILE A 41 -2.03 30.21 -15.23
N TYR A 42 -3.30 30.64 -15.10
CA TYR A 42 -4.42 29.74 -14.89
C TYR A 42 -4.60 28.79 -16.09
N HIS A 43 -4.59 29.34 -17.32
CA HIS A 43 -4.69 28.52 -18.54
C HIS A 43 -3.55 27.50 -18.62
N SER A 44 -2.30 27.95 -18.39
CA SER A 44 -1.14 27.04 -18.36
C SER A 44 -1.29 25.95 -17.32
N GLY A 45 -1.84 26.26 -16.13
CA GLY A 45 -2.10 25.27 -15.09
C GLY A 45 -3.17 24.22 -15.47
N VAL A 46 -4.24 24.66 -16.15
CA VAL A 46 -5.28 23.74 -16.65
C VAL A 46 -4.75 22.88 -17.78
N ASP A 47 -3.95 23.45 -18.70
CA ASP A 47 -3.30 22.69 -19.78
C ASP A 47 -2.31 21.64 -19.22
N PHE A 48 -1.55 22.02 -18.21
CA PHE A 48 -0.69 21.09 -17.48
C PHE A 48 -1.50 19.94 -16.85
N LEU A 49 -2.62 20.25 -16.21
CA LEU A 49 -3.50 19.26 -15.59
C LEU A 49 -4.09 18.29 -16.63
N ASN A 50 -4.55 18.84 -17.76
CA ASN A 50 -5.11 18.04 -18.86
C ASN A 50 -4.05 17.16 -19.52
N THR A 51 -2.86 17.66 -19.75
CA THR A 51 -1.72 16.93 -20.32
C THR A 51 -1.31 15.75 -19.42
N ASN A 52 -1.33 15.96 -18.10
CA ASN A 52 -0.93 14.94 -17.14
C ASN A 52 -2.12 14.16 -16.53
N PHE A 53 -3.33 14.34 -17.07
CA PHE A 53 -4.55 13.71 -16.55
C PHE A 53 -4.42 12.19 -16.43
N TRP A 54 -3.96 11.51 -17.46
CA TRP A 54 -3.79 10.06 -17.45
C TRP A 54 -2.75 9.61 -16.43
N LEU A 55 -1.66 10.36 -16.26
CA LEU A 55 -0.64 10.05 -15.26
C LEU A 55 -1.24 10.13 -13.84
N LEU A 56 -2.00 11.19 -13.53
CA LEU A 56 -2.67 11.37 -12.25
C LEU A 56 -3.71 10.28 -12.00
N LEU A 57 -4.48 9.91 -13.02
CA LEU A 57 -5.48 8.85 -12.93
C LEU A 57 -4.81 7.51 -12.63
N ILE A 58 -3.72 7.17 -13.34
CA ILE A 58 -2.95 5.94 -13.11
C ILE A 58 -2.39 5.91 -11.70
N ILE A 59 -1.83 7.01 -11.18
CA ILE A 59 -1.37 7.11 -9.79
C ILE A 59 -2.52 6.82 -8.83
N GLY A 60 -3.68 7.44 -9.05
CA GLY A 60 -4.86 7.21 -8.23
C GLY A 60 -5.29 5.74 -8.21
N ILE A 61 -5.30 5.07 -9.36
CA ILE A 61 -5.64 3.65 -9.49
C ILE A 61 -4.61 2.76 -8.81
N ILE A 62 -3.31 3.01 -8.99
CA ILE A 62 -2.25 2.21 -8.35
C ILE A 62 -2.36 2.31 -6.83
N LEU A 63 -2.54 3.52 -6.29
CA LEU A 63 -2.72 3.73 -4.85
C LEU A 63 -4.02 3.11 -4.34
N PHE A 64 -5.09 3.15 -5.12
CA PHE A 64 -6.35 2.48 -4.79
C PHE A 64 -6.17 0.97 -4.69
N ILE A 65 -5.48 0.35 -5.66
CA ILE A 65 -5.17 -1.09 -5.63
C ILE A 65 -4.30 -1.42 -4.42
N ALA A 66 -3.27 -0.62 -4.13
CA ALA A 66 -2.42 -0.81 -2.96
C ALA A 66 -3.25 -0.80 -1.66
N ASP A 67 -4.16 0.16 -1.50
CA ASP A 67 -4.99 0.26 -0.31
C ASP A 67 -5.97 -0.91 -0.16
N ILE A 68 -6.48 -1.46 -1.26
CA ILE A 68 -7.29 -2.69 -1.22
C ILE A 68 -6.45 -3.85 -0.66
N PHE A 69 -5.23 -4.06 -1.17
CA PHE A 69 -4.36 -5.13 -0.68
C PHE A 69 -3.95 -4.95 0.78
N SER A 70 -3.83 -3.70 1.27
CA SER A 70 -3.48 -3.42 2.66
C SER A 70 -4.55 -3.83 3.69
N VAL A 71 -5.78 -4.11 3.26
CA VAL A 71 -6.89 -4.53 4.13
C VAL A 71 -6.96 -6.05 4.26
N PHE A 72 -6.36 -6.78 3.31
CA PHE A 72 -6.39 -8.24 3.36
C PHE A 72 -5.46 -8.79 4.45
N PRO A 73 -5.85 -9.90 5.10
CA PRO A 73 -4.96 -10.60 6.02
C PRO A 73 -3.82 -11.28 5.27
N PHE A 74 -2.69 -11.48 5.98
CA PHE A 74 -1.58 -12.31 5.47
C PHE A 74 -2.11 -13.67 4.95
N PRO A 75 -1.67 -14.19 3.79
CA PRO A 75 -0.56 -13.73 2.95
C PRO A 75 -0.94 -12.79 1.78
N LEU A 76 -2.22 -12.39 1.65
CA LEU A 76 -2.69 -11.55 0.54
C LEU A 76 -2.21 -10.08 0.63
N ASP A 77 -1.65 -9.69 1.77
CA ASP A 77 -1.03 -8.39 1.99
C ASP A 77 0.39 -8.27 1.40
N LEU A 78 1.02 -9.36 1.00
CA LEU A 78 2.39 -9.37 0.45
C LEU A 78 2.59 -8.49 -0.79
N PRO A 79 1.65 -8.36 -1.74
CA PRO A 79 1.79 -7.46 -2.89
C PRO A 79 1.72 -5.97 -2.54
N PHE A 80 1.12 -5.61 -1.40
CA PHE A 80 0.90 -4.22 -1.00
C PHE A 80 2.17 -3.33 -1.03
N PRO A 81 3.32 -3.73 -0.42
CA PRO A 81 4.53 -2.92 -0.44
C PRO A 81 5.08 -2.69 -1.85
N ILE A 82 4.98 -3.71 -2.71
CA ILE A 82 5.44 -3.63 -4.11
C ILE A 82 4.58 -2.65 -4.90
N ILE A 83 3.25 -2.75 -4.81
CA ILE A 83 2.32 -1.87 -5.52
C ILE A 83 2.50 -0.43 -5.03
N ARG A 84 2.67 -0.22 -3.72
CA ARG A 84 2.92 1.10 -3.13
C ARG A 84 4.26 1.67 -3.58
N ALA A 85 5.31 0.86 -3.67
CA ALA A 85 6.61 1.27 -4.18
C ALA A 85 6.55 1.68 -5.67
N ILE A 86 5.81 0.93 -6.49
CA ILE A 86 5.54 1.31 -7.89
C ILE A 86 4.79 2.66 -7.92
N GLY A 87 3.75 2.83 -7.10
CA GLY A 87 3.02 4.09 -6.99
C GLY A 87 3.93 5.28 -6.66
N SER A 88 4.92 5.09 -5.76
CA SER A 88 5.87 6.14 -5.41
C SER A 88 6.74 6.59 -6.60
N VAL A 89 7.11 5.69 -7.49
CA VAL A 89 7.85 6.03 -8.73
C VAL A 89 7.01 6.91 -9.64
N PHE A 90 5.73 6.59 -9.81
CA PHE A 90 4.82 7.42 -10.61
C PHE A 90 4.58 8.80 -9.98
N ILE A 91 4.51 8.88 -8.64
CA ILE A 91 4.43 10.16 -7.93
C ILE A 91 5.67 11.01 -8.21
N ILE A 92 6.88 10.43 -8.15
CA ILE A 92 8.12 11.15 -8.46
C ILE A 92 8.11 11.62 -9.92
N ALA A 93 7.67 10.77 -10.86
CA ALA A 93 7.53 11.16 -12.26
C ALA A 93 6.58 12.35 -12.42
N PHE A 94 5.47 12.38 -11.69
CA PHE A 94 4.55 13.52 -11.68
C PHE A 94 5.19 14.78 -11.09
N VAL A 95 5.93 14.65 -9.97
CA VAL A 95 6.67 15.78 -9.37
C VAL A 95 7.68 16.38 -10.36
N LEU A 96 8.39 15.56 -11.13
CA LEU A 96 9.29 16.03 -12.18
C LEU A 96 8.53 16.83 -13.26
N ARG A 97 7.32 16.41 -13.66
CA ARG A 97 6.47 17.15 -14.58
C ARG A 97 6.04 18.50 -14.00
N VAL A 98 5.77 18.57 -12.69
CA VAL A 98 5.49 19.83 -12.00
C VAL A 98 6.69 20.77 -12.07
N PHE A 99 7.92 20.28 -11.82
CA PHE A 99 9.13 21.09 -11.95
C PHE A 99 9.34 21.57 -13.39
N GLU A 100 9.10 20.73 -14.40
CA GLU A 100 9.16 21.11 -15.81
C GLU A 100 8.19 22.26 -16.13
N TRP A 101 6.95 22.15 -15.64
CA TRP A 101 5.93 23.20 -15.81
C TRP A 101 6.31 24.50 -15.11
N VAL A 102 6.80 24.43 -13.86
CA VAL A 102 7.29 25.61 -13.12
C VAL A 102 8.46 26.27 -13.83
N ASP A 103 9.38 25.47 -14.39
CA ASP A 103 10.54 25.96 -15.11
C ASP A 103 10.15 26.72 -16.40
N GLN A 104 9.11 26.25 -17.11
CA GLN A 104 8.52 26.94 -18.24
C GLN A 104 7.92 28.30 -17.87
N LEU A 105 7.36 28.44 -16.64
CA LEU A 105 6.79 29.69 -16.15
C LEU A 105 7.84 30.68 -15.66
N THR A 106 8.94 30.19 -15.09
CA THR A 106 9.94 31.03 -14.39
C THR A 106 11.26 31.15 -15.13
N ALA A 107 11.47 30.37 -16.21
CA ALA A 107 12.72 30.28 -16.96
C ALA A 107 13.96 30.02 -16.07
N SER A 108 13.80 29.20 -15.01
CA SER A 108 14.80 29.06 -13.94
C SER A 108 15.83 27.95 -14.17
N ASN A 109 15.65 27.10 -15.20
CA ASN A 109 16.50 25.91 -15.48
C ASN A 109 16.61 24.89 -14.32
N LEU A 110 15.67 24.92 -13.38
CA LEU A 110 15.67 24.01 -12.24
C LEU A 110 15.36 22.58 -12.64
N TYR A 111 14.56 22.36 -13.69
CA TYR A 111 14.16 21.05 -14.16
C TYR A 111 15.36 20.15 -14.49
N HIS A 112 16.38 20.69 -15.14
CA HIS A 112 17.57 19.91 -15.52
C HIS A 112 18.32 19.35 -14.31
N PHE A 113 18.40 20.14 -13.24
CA PHE A 113 19.00 19.71 -11.97
C PHE A 113 18.17 18.60 -11.29
N PHE A 114 16.86 18.79 -11.22
CA PHE A 114 15.98 17.77 -10.62
C PHE A 114 15.89 16.49 -11.45
N TRP A 115 15.96 16.58 -12.76
CA TRP A 115 16.01 15.44 -13.65
C TRP A 115 17.25 14.57 -13.40
N LEU A 116 18.43 15.19 -13.25
CA LEU A 116 19.66 14.47 -12.95
C LEU A 116 19.59 13.77 -11.59
N ILE A 117 19.10 14.45 -10.56
CA ILE A 117 18.97 13.91 -9.20
C ILE A 117 17.92 12.79 -9.16
N SER A 118 16.90 12.82 -10.01
CA SER A 118 15.83 11.81 -10.03
C SER A 118 16.34 10.41 -10.32
N PHE A 119 17.44 10.27 -11.07
CA PHE A 119 18.11 8.99 -11.30
C PHE A 119 18.56 8.30 -10.01
N VAL A 120 18.90 9.09 -8.98
CA VAL A 120 19.29 8.59 -7.66
C VAL A 120 18.05 8.49 -6.74
N ILE A 121 17.20 9.51 -6.76
CA ILE A 121 16.03 9.58 -5.87
C ILE A 121 15.04 8.45 -6.16
N VAL A 122 14.75 8.14 -7.42
CA VAL A 122 13.77 7.11 -7.79
C VAL A 122 14.11 5.75 -7.19
N PRO A 123 15.29 5.16 -7.42
CA PRO A 123 15.63 3.85 -6.84
C PRO A 123 15.73 3.91 -5.31
N VAL A 124 16.23 5.00 -4.73
CA VAL A 124 16.32 5.15 -3.27
C VAL A 124 14.93 5.17 -2.63
N VAL A 125 14.01 5.99 -3.14
CA VAL A 125 12.64 6.05 -2.62
C VAL A 125 11.91 4.72 -2.83
N PHE A 126 12.09 4.07 -3.98
CA PHE A 126 11.52 2.76 -4.24
C PHE A 126 11.95 1.74 -3.18
N ILE A 127 13.25 1.66 -2.91
CA ILE A 127 13.81 0.73 -1.90
C ILE A 127 13.32 1.08 -0.50
N ILE A 128 13.30 2.36 -0.11
CA ILE A 128 12.84 2.81 1.21
C ILE A 128 11.36 2.43 1.42
N VAL A 129 10.51 2.71 0.44
CA VAL A 129 9.06 2.39 0.52
C VAL A 129 8.85 0.89 0.61
N LEU A 130 9.63 0.11 -0.14
CA LEU A 130 9.56 -1.35 -0.14
C LEU A 130 10.00 -1.93 1.21
N ILE A 131 11.15 -1.49 1.73
CA ILE A 131 11.65 -1.93 3.05
C ILE A 131 10.65 -1.56 4.15
N THR A 132 10.15 -0.32 4.17
CA THR A 132 9.20 0.15 5.17
C THR A 132 7.91 -0.67 5.14
N GLY A 133 7.39 -0.95 3.95
CA GLY A 133 6.18 -1.76 3.80
C GLY A 133 6.35 -3.19 4.30
N TYR A 134 7.46 -3.87 3.98
CA TYR A 134 7.72 -5.21 4.50
C TYR A 134 8.02 -5.21 6.01
N TYR A 135 8.68 -4.17 6.51
CA TYR A 135 8.90 -4.01 7.94
C TYR A 135 7.57 -3.93 8.72
N GLU A 136 6.58 -3.18 8.21
CA GLU A 136 5.24 -3.10 8.80
C GLU A 136 4.57 -4.47 8.89
N ILE A 137 4.65 -5.27 7.82
CA ILE A 137 4.09 -6.64 7.78
C ILE A 137 4.77 -7.53 8.81
N ILE A 138 6.10 -7.53 8.89
CA ILE A 138 6.86 -8.34 9.84
C ILE A 138 6.53 -7.95 11.28
N CYS A 139 6.44 -6.65 11.58
CA CYS A 139 6.07 -6.17 12.91
C CYS A 139 4.65 -6.59 13.30
N ASP A 140 3.70 -6.57 12.38
CA ASP A 140 2.32 -7.00 12.65
C ASP A 140 2.24 -8.50 12.92
N LEU A 141 2.93 -9.32 12.11
CA LEU A 141 3.04 -10.76 12.31
C LEU A 141 3.69 -11.11 13.66
N SER A 142 4.77 -10.42 14.01
CA SER A 142 5.48 -10.61 15.28
C SER A 142 4.60 -10.24 16.49
N SER A 143 3.79 -9.19 16.37
CA SER A 143 2.86 -8.76 17.42
C SER A 143 1.73 -9.78 17.62
N ARG A 144 1.20 -10.35 16.53
CA ARG A 144 0.17 -11.39 16.58
C ARG A 144 0.70 -12.71 17.18
N ALA A 145 1.94 -13.07 16.86
CA ALA A 145 2.58 -14.25 17.43
C ALA A 145 2.76 -14.15 18.95
N ARG A 146 3.13 -12.96 19.47
CA ARG A 146 3.26 -12.72 20.92
C ARG A 146 1.93 -12.83 21.64
N LEU A 147 0.85 -12.27 21.11
CA LEU A 147 -0.49 -12.35 21.71
C LEU A 147 -1.01 -13.79 21.76
N ARG A 148 -0.64 -14.63 20.81
CA ARG A 148 -1.03 -16.05 20.77
C ARG A 148 -0.22 -16.90 21.74
N GLY A 149 1.03 -16.54 22.04
CA GLY A 149 1.88 -17.20 23.03
C GLY A 149 1.42 -16.97 24.46
N ASP A 150 0.85 -15.81 24.76
CA ASP A 150 0.41 -15.43 26.13
C ASP A 150 -0.92 -16.09 26.53
N THR A 151 -1.77 -16.45 25.54
CA THR A 151 -3.06 -17.12 25.78
C THR A 151 -2.92 -18.61 26.06
N THR A 152 -1.78 -19.24 25.73
CA THR A 152 -1.50 -20.65 26.03
C THR A 152 -0.89 -20.86 27.42
N GLY A 153 -0.57 -19.81 28.15
CA GLY A 153 0.04 -19.85 29.48
C GLY A 153 -0.92 -19.98 30.68
N THR A 154 -2.24 -19.94 30.47
CA THR A 154 -3.22 -19.92 31.59
C THR A 154 -4.24 -21.05 31.56
N VAL A 155 -3.93 -22.20 30.99
CA VAL A 155 -4.77 -23.39 31.16
C VAL A 155 -4.05 -24.42 32.03
N ALA A 156 -4.43 -24.38 33.33
CA ALA A 156 -4.44 -25.47 34.28
C ALA A 156 -3.17 -26.35 34.37
N TYR A 157 -2.28 -25.99 35.30
CA TYR A 157 -1.51 -26.96 36.04
C TYR A 157 -2.48 -27.76 36.93
N ASP A 158 -2.96 -28.84 36.44
CA ASP A 158 -3.31 -29.94 37.32
C ASP A 158 -3.05 -31.27 36.62
N SER A 159 -2.41 -32.18 37.39
CA SER A 159 -2.06 -33.58 37.14
C SER A 159 -0.79 -33.91 36.34
N VAL A 160 0.31 -34.01 37.12
CA VAL A 160 1.21 -35.17 37.23
C VAL A 160 1.37 -36.08 35.99
N ARG A 161 2.55 -35.97 35.34
CA ARG A 161 3.41 -37.12 35.02
C ARG A 161 4.85 -36.69 34.70
N PRO A 162 5.85 -37.40 35.25
CA PRO A 162 7.26 -37.11 34.99
C PRO A 162 7.77 -37.86 33.75
N VAL A 163 8.92 -37.39 33.27
CA VAL A 163 9.88 -38.06 32.38
C VAL A 163 9.63 -37.98 30.89
N ALA A 164 10.36 -37.05 30.26
CA ALA A 164 11.26 -37.42 29.15
C ALA A 164 12.18 -36.25 28.82
N SER A 165 13.43 -36.54 28.77
CA SER A 165 14.63 -35.92 28.21
C SER A 165 14.46 -34.67 27.30
N PRO A 166 15.41 -33.73 27.33
CA PRO A 166 15.40 -32.56 26.43
C PRO A 166 15.72 -33.05 25.02
N ALA A 167 14.68 -33.24 24.22
CA ALA A 167 14.82 -33.40 22.79
C ALA A 167 15.19 -32.03 22.18
N ASN A 168 16.35 -32.05 21.56
CA ASN A 168 16.89 -31.08 20.62
C ASN A 168 15.74 -30.39 19.82
N PRO A 169 15.72 -29.07 19.60
CA PRO A 169 14.82 -28.47 18.65
C PRO A 169 15.21 -28.94 17.25
N GLU A 170 14.69 -30.07 16.84
CA GLU A 170 14.85 -30.61 15.50
C GLU A 170 14.41 -29.53 14.51
N ALA A 171 15.31 -29.18 13.61
CA ALA A 171 15.04 -28.34 12.47
C ALA A 171 13.81 -28.96 11.78
N LYS A 172 12.68 -28.21 11.80
CA LYS A 172 11.45 -28.57 11.09
C LYS A 172 11.81 -29.03 9.67
N SER A 173 11.44 -30.25 9.34
CA SER A 173 11.67 -30.79 7.99
C SER A 173 10.93 -29.87 6.96
N TRP A 174 11.50 -29.75 5.77
CA TRP A 174 10.83 -29.06 4.65
C TRP A 174 9.45 -29.65 4.35
N GLU A 175 9.22 -30.92 4.67
CA GLU A 175 7.95 -31.62 4.56
C GLU A 175 6.92 -31.10 5.57
N ASP A 176 7.34 -30.82 6.81
CA ASP A 176 6.48 -30.23 7.85
C ASP A 176 6.10 -28.80 7.54
N ILE A 177 7.05 -28.01 7.01
CA ILE A 177 6.79 -26.64 6.54
C ILE A 177 5.82 -26.67 5.36
N GLY A 178 5.98 -27.61 4.43
CA GLY A 178 5.08 -27.80 3.29
C GLY A 178 3.67 -28.24 3.72
N ALA A 179 3.54 -29.05 4.74
CA ALA A 179 2.25 -29.46 5.29
C ALA A 179 1.54 -28.31 6.01
N GLU A 180 2.25 -27.53 6.83
CA GLU A 180 1.70 -26.33 7.47
C GLU A 180 1.25 -25.29 6.43
N PHE A 181 2.05 -25.08 5.39
CA PHE A 181 1.69 -24.16 4.29
C PHE A 181 0.42 -24.63 3.55
N ARG A 182 0.28 -25.93 3.31
CA ARG A 182 -0.90 -26.51 2.66
C ARG A 182 -2.16 -26.38 3.51
N LEU A 183 -2.05 -26.57 4.82
CA LEU A 183 -3.16 -26.36 5.76
C LEU A 183 -3.55 -24.89 5.85
N MET A 184 -2.58 -23.98 5.83
CA MET A 184 -2.83 -22.53 5.82
C MET A 184 -3.55 -22.10 4.55
N LEU A 185 -3.13 -22.61 3.37
CA LEU A 185 -3.80 -22.34 2.10
C LEU A 185 -5.26 -22.86 2.10
N TYR A 186 -5.49 -24.05 2.66
CA TYR A 186 -6.83 -24.62 2.73
C TYR A 186 -7.76 -23.77 3.64
N ASP A 187 -7.27 -23.31 4.78
CA ASP A 187 -8.04 -22.45 5.70
C ASP A 187 -8.37 -21.10 5.05
N ILE A 188 -7.42 -20.52 4.30
CA ILE A 188 -7.64 -19.27 3.55
C ILE A 188 -8.72 -19.45 2.49
N ILE A 189 -8.64 -20.50 1.68
CA ILE A 189 -9.62 -20.80 0.63
C ILE A 189 -11.00 -21.03 1.22
N HIS A 190 -11.06 -21.72 2.36
CA HIS A 190 -12.32 -22.01 3.04
C HIS A 190 -12.96 -20.74 3.60
N ARG A 191 -12.19 -19.86 4.25
CA ARG A 191 -12.65 -18.56 4.75
C ARG A 191 -13.11 -17.64 3.63
N PHE A 192 -12.36 -17.60 2.53
CA PHE A 192 -12.72 -16.80 1.36
C PHE A 192 -14.05 -17.27 0.75
N ARG A 193 -14.26 -18.59 0.68
CA ARG A 193 -15.51 -19.18 0.20
C ARG A 193 -16.70 -18.86 1.12
N GLU A 194 -16.50 -18.86 2.43
CA GLU A 194 -17.55 -18.50 3.40
C GLU A 194 -17.91 -17.02 3.34
N GLU A 195 -16.90 -16.13 3.14
CA GLU A 195 -17.13 -14.69 3.02
C GLU A 195 -17.92 -14.35 1.75
N ILE A 196 -17.60 -14.98 0.62
CA ILE A 196 -18.35 -14.81 -0.65
C ILE A 196 -19.78 -15.33 -0.51
N ARG A 197 -20.02 -16.37 0.28
CA ARG A 197 -21.38 -16.94 0.46
C ARG A 197 -22.31 -16.09 1.32
N LYS A 198 -21.75 -15.09 2.04
CA LYS A 198 -22.51 -14.16 2.89
C LYS A 198 -22.92 -12.88 2.16
N ILE A 199 -22.46 -12.68 0.92
CA ILE A 199 -22.85 -11.59 0.01
C ILE A 199 -24.02 -12.05 -0.84
#